data_091e125b1387ca48e758a081a97d96a6
#
_entry.id   091e125b1387ca48e758a081a97d96a6
#
_cell.length_a   1.000
_cell.length_b   1.000
_cell.length_c   1.000
_cell.angle_alpha   90.00
_cell.angle_beta   90.00
_cell.angle_gamma   90.00
#
_symmetry.space_group_name_H-M   'P 1'
#
loop_
_entity.id
_entity.type
_entity.pdbx_description
1 polymer ?
#
loop_
_entity_poly.entity_id
_entity_poly.type
_entity_poly.pdbx_seq_one_letter_code
_entity_poly.pdbx_strand_id
1 'polypeptide(L)'
;LNIMARLRDPEEGCPWDVEQTSKSIARYTVEEAYEVADAIERDDRAAMREELGDLLLQVVFHARMAEEEKSFDFEDVAGEIADKLVRRHPHVFDKENHSPGVGLRDSWESQKADERAKKAAEVGADASVLDDVPVGFPALTRAEKLQKRAARVGFDWPTIVPVIEKIEEELEELKTEIRENAPSERIADEMGDVLFSC
;
A
#
# COMPACT_ATOMS: atom_id res chain seq x y z
N LEU A 1 19.25 5.71 14.74
CA LEU A 1 18.40 5.48 15.92
C LEU A 1 18.73 6.47 17.05
N ASN A 2 19.95 6.57 17.51
CA ASN A 2 20.35 7.46 18.64
C ASN A 2 20.01 8.94 18.40
N ILE A 3 20.09 9.44 17.17
CA ILE A 3 19.72 10.82 16.85
C ILE A 3 18.21 11.02 17.10
N MET A 4 17.36 10.12 16.62
CA MET A 4 15.92 10.19 16.82
C MET A 4 15.53 10.08 18.30
N ALA A 5 16.19 9.20 19.04
CA ALA A 5 16.00 9.09 20.48
C ALA A 5 16.31 10.41 21.23
N ARG A 6 17.35 11.15 20.79
CA ARG A 6 17.68 12.48 21.34
C ARG A 6 16.71 13.56 20.89
N LEU A 7 16.26 13.53 19.64
CA LEU A 7 15.26 14.49 19.14
C LEU A 7 13.92 14.34 19.87
N ARG A 8 13.56 13.13 20.25
CA ARG A 8 12.33 12.83 21.00
C ARG A 8 12.50 12.70 22.51
N ASP A 9 13.64 13.14 23.05
CA ASP A 9 13.81 13.21 24.50
C ASP A 9 12.78 14.21 25.09
N PRO A 10 11.98 13.82 26.09
CA PRO A 10 10.92 14.65 26.62
C PRO A 10 11.39 15.92 27.35
N GLU A 11 12.66 15.96 27.80
CA GLU A 11 13.22 17.07 28.56
C GLU A 11 14.16 17.94 27.71
N GLU A 12 15.02 17.30 26.90
CA GLU A 12 16.08 17.98 26.14
C GLU A 12 15.89 17.90 24.62
N GLY A 13 14.84 17.22 24.13
CA GLY A 13 14.59 17.01 22.71
C GLY A 13 14.03 18.21 21.99
N CYS A 14 13.74 18.05 20.71
CA CYS A 14 13.10 19.04 19.89
C CYS A 14 11.58 19.09 20.21
N PRO A 15 11.01 20.21 20.63
CA PRO A 15 9.60 20.30 21.00
C PRO A 15 8.66 19.83 19.89
N TRP A 16 8.99 20.14 18.63
CA TRP A 16 8.19 19.71 17.48
C TRP A 16 8.22 18.17 17.31
N ASP A 17 9.41 17.56 17.38
CA ASP A 17 9.54 16.10 17.25
C ASP A 17 8.84 15.36 18.39
N VAL A 18 8.93 15.86 19.62
CA VAL A 18 8.29 15.27 20.81
C VAL A 18 6.75 15.27 20.69
N GLU A 19 6.17 16.33 20.11
CA GLU A 19 4.70 16.46 19.95
C GLU A 19 4.14 15.54 18.86
N GLN A 20 4.97 15.01 17.94
CA GLN A 20 4.47 14.21 16.83
C GLN A 20 3.91 12.86 17.28
N THR A 21 2.90 12.43 16.54
CA THR A 21 2.28 11.08 16.61
C THR A 21 2.37 10.41 15.25
N SER A 22 2.21 9.10 15.19
CA SER A 22 2.18 8.36 13.91
C SER A 22 1.14 8.92 12.93
N LYS A 23 0.00 9.41 13.44
CA LYS A 23 -1.02 10.04 12.60
C LYS A 23 -0.60 11.40 12.06
N SER A 24 0.07 12.23 12.87
CA SER A 24 0.45 13.59 12.45
C SER A 24 1.50 13.59 11.36
N ILE A 25 2.42 12.60 11.34
CA ILE A 25 3.50 12.51 10.35
C ILE A 25 3.24 11.50 9.22
N ALA A 26 2.16 10.73 9.25
CA ALA A 26 1.83 9.76 8.20
C ALA A 26 1.80 10.38 6.78
N ARG A 27 1.40 11.65 6.66
CA ARG A 27 1.40 12.37 5.38
C ARG A 27 2.81 12.51 4.80
N TYR A 28 3.82 12.77 5.63
CA TYR A 28 5.19 12.91 5.20
C TYR A 28 5.76 11.59 4.67
N THR A 29 5.41 10.45 5.28
CA THR A 29 5.79 9.15 4.74
C THR A 29 5.34 8.95 3.28
N VAL A 30 4.16 9.47 2.92
CA VAL A 30 3.66 9.42 1.54
C VAL A 30 4.38 10.44 0.65
N GLU A 31 4.63 11.63 1.16
CA GLU A 31 5.34 12.72 0.48
C GLU A 31 6.76 12.26 0.09
N GLU A 32 7.56 11.79 1.04
CA GLU A 32 8.91 11.27 0.80
C GLU A 32 8.92 10.11 -0.21
N ALA A 33 7.91 9.23 -0.16
CA ALA A 33 7.80 8.15 -1.14
C ALA A 33 7.55 8.66 -2.57
N TYR A 34 6.80 9.75 -2.74
CA TYR A 34 6.61 10.40 -4.04
C TYR A 34 7.88 11.13 -4.50
N GLU A 35 8.62 11.77 -3.60
CA GLU A 35 9.87 12.46 -3.90
C GLU A 35 10.96 11.48 -4.35
N VAL A 36 11.06 10.32 -3.70
CA VAL A 36 11.89 9.19 -4.19
C VAL A 36 11.48 8.77 -5.60
N ALA A 37 10.17 8.63 -5.86
CA ALA A 37 9.68 8.21 -7.18
C ALA A 37 10.00 9.26 -8.26
N ASP A 38 9.82 10.55 -7.96
CA ASP A 38 10.14 11.65 -8.85
C ASP A 38 11.65 11.71 -9.16
N ALA A 39 12.51 11.56 -8.15
CA ALA A 39 13.96 11.51 -8.34
C ALA A 39 14.39 10.33 -9.24
N ILE A 40 13.71 9.18 -9.14
CA ILE A 40 13.92 8.03 -10.01
C ILE A 40 13.51 8.35 -11.46
N GLU A 41 12.34 8.94 -11.67
CA GLU A 41 11.83 9.30 -13.01
C GLU A 41 12.75 10.31 -13.72
N ARG A 42 13.36 11.21 -12.97
CA ARG A 42 14.34 12.18 -13.48
C ARG A 42 15.75 11.62 -13.65
N ASP A 43 15.99 10.37 -13.27
CA ASP A 43 17.33 9.72 -13.18
C ASP A 43 18.35 10.55 -12.36
N ASP A 44 17.86 11.28 -11.35
CA ASP A 44 18.67 12.11 -10.45
C ASP A 44 19.15 11.29 -9.25
N ARG A 45 20.36 10.73 -9.36
CA ARG A 45 20.96 9.90 -8.32
C ARG A 45 21.29 10.67 -7.03
N ALA A 46 21.52 11.97 -7.12
CA ALA A 46 21.83 12.79 -5.96
C ALA A 46 20.54 13.04 -5.14
N ALA A 47 19.48 13.50 -5.80
CA ALA A 47 18.17 13.66 -5.19
C ALA A 47 17.67 12.30 -4.63
N MET A 48 17.71 11.23 -5.42
CA MET A 48 17.29 9.90 -4.97
C MET A 48 17.97 9.47 -3.65
N ARG A 49 19.25 9.79 -3.46
CA ARG A 49 19.97 9.46 -2.21
C ARG A 49 19.45 10.30 -1.04
N GLU A 50 19.12 11.56 -1.28
CA GLU A 50 18.57 12.47 -0.28
C GLU A 50 17.18 12.01 0.14
N GLU A 51 16.28 11.82 -0.81
CA GLU A 51 14.88 11.41 -0.56
C GLU A 51 14.77 9.99 0.08
N LEU A 52 15.67 9.07 -0.27
CA LEU A 52 15.77 7.79 0.44
C LEU A 52 16.19 7.96 1.90
N GLY A 53 16.99 8.99 2.22
CA GLY A 53 17.35 9.35 3.59
C GLY A 53 16.13 9.85 4.36
N ASP A 54 15.31 10.70 3.74
CA ASP A 54 14.11 11.28 4.34
C ASP A 54 13.01 10.22 4.50
N LEU A 55 12.84 9.33 3.53
CA LEU A 55 11.97 8.18 3.68
C LEU A 55 12.43 7.23 4.81
N LEU A 56 13.75 7.00 4.95
CA LEU A 56 14.30 6.23 6.07
C LEU A 56 14.08 6.93 7.41
N LEU A 57 14.17 8.27 7.45
CA LEU A 57 13.81 9.07 8.62
C LEU A 57 12.38 8.76 9.07
N GLN A 58 11.40 8.72 8.16
CA GLN A 58 10.02 8.39 8.51
C GLN A 58 9.91 7.00 9.16
N VAL A 59 10.62 5.99 8.63
CA VAL A 59 10.64 4.65 9.21
C VAL A 59 11.20 4.67 10.64
N VAL A 60 12.34 5.34 10.85
CA VAL A 60 12.98 5.45 12.16
C VAL A 60 12.10 6.22 13.15
N PHE A 61 11.41 7.27 12.69
CA PHE A 61 10.55 8.09 13.52
C PHE A 61 9.32 7.29 14.01
N HIS A 62 8.64 6.60 13.10
CA HIS A 62 7.51 5.74 13.46
C HIS A 62 7.93 4.61 14.42
N ALA A 63 9.07 3.96 14.16
CA ALA A 63 9.60 2.92 15.03
C ALA A 63 9.94 3.45 16.42
N ARG A 64 10.49 4.68 16.50
CA ARG A 64 10.79 5.31 17.79
C ARG A 64 9.52 5.60 18.59
N MET A 65 8.47 6.12 17.97
CA MET A 65 7.18 6.34 18.65
C MET A 65 6.57 5.03 19.15
N ALA A 66 6.65 3.96 18.34
CA ALA A 66 6.17 2.64 18.75
C ALA A 66 6.97 2.06 19.93
N GLU A 67 8.29 2.27 19.96
CA GLU A 67 9.15 1.90 21.09
C GLU A 67 8.75 2.64 22.39
N GLU A 68 8.45 3.93 22.30
CA GLU A 68 7.94 4.73 23.43
C GLU A 68 6.60 4.20 23.96
N GLU A 69 5.75 3.70 23.08
CA GLU A 69 4.49 3.03 23.39
C GLU A 69 4.67 1.57 23.84
N LYS A 70 5.89 1.02 23.81
CA LYS A 70 6.23 -0.37 24.14
C LYS A 70 5.51 -1.38 23.24
N SER A 71 5.28 -1.04 22.00
CA SER A 71 4.62 -1.88 21.01
C SER A 71 5.63 -2.70 20.20
N PHE A 72 6.53 -2.03 19.50
CA PHE A 72 7.64 -2.60 18.73
C PHE A 72 8.75 -1.55 18.56
N ASP A 73 9.91 -1.96 18.10
CA ASP A 73 11.06 -1.09 17.83
C ASP A 73 11.56 -1.21 16.37
N PHE A 74 12.67 -0.56 16.06
CA PHE A 74 13.27 -0.58 14.73
C PHE A 74 13.82 -1.97 14.37
N GLU A 75 14.39 -2.70 15.33
CA GLU A 75 14.88 -4.06 15.14
C GLU A 75 13.73 -5.01 14.75
N ASP A 76 12.57 -4.85 15.36
CA ASP A 76 11.37 -5.61 15.01
C ASP A 76 10.93 -5.34 13.55
N VAL A 77 10.93 -4.06 13.12
CA VAL A 77 10.62 -3.67 11.74
C VAL A 77 11.63 -4.28 10.76
N ALA A 78 12.93 -4.20 11.08
CA ALA A 78 13.99 -4.75 10.25
C ALA A 78 13.95 -6.29 10.19
N GLY A 79 13.66 -6.94 11.33
CA GLY A 79 13.48 -8.38 11.43
C GLY A 79 12.29 -8.87 10.59
N GLU A 80 11.13 -8.25 10.76
CA GLU A 80 9.92 -8.61 10.00
C GLU A 80 10.13 -8.55 8.48
N ILE A 81 10.80 -7.51 7.98
CA ILE A 81 11.06 -7.42 6.54
C ILE A 81 12.12 -8.43 6.08
N ALA A 82 13.15 -8.69 6.89
CA ALA A 82 14.16 -9.69 6.58
C ALA A 82 13.55 -11.10 6.50
N ASP A 83 12.77 -11.51 7.49
CA ASP A 83 12.08 -12.80 7.52
C ASP A 83 11.11 -12.96 6.37
N LYS A 84 10.37 -11.89 6.05
CA LYS A 84 9.47 -11.86 4.90
C LYS A 84 10.23 -12.05 3.58
N LEU A 85 11.37 -11.40 3.38
CA LEU A 85 12.18 -11.54 2.18
C LEU A 85 12.76 -12.95 2.06
N VAL A 86 13.29 -13.53 3.14
CA VAL A 86 13.78 -14.92 3.15
C VAL A 86 12.68 -15.89 2.80
N ARG A 87 11.52 -15.78 3.44
CA ARG A 87 10.36 -16.66 3.21
C ARG A 87 9.83 -16.55 1.79
N ARG A 88 9.83 -15.35 1.20
CA ARG A 88 9.31 -15.11 -0.15
C ARG A 88 10.28 -15.42 -1.29
N HIS A 89 11.55 -15.68 -0.97
CA HIS A 89 12.58 -16.01 -1.96
C HIS A 89 13.27 -17.35 -1.65
N PRO A 90 12.51 -18.46 -1.49
CA PRO A 90 13.11 -19.77 -1.17
C PRO A 90 14.06 -20.23 -2.26
N HIS A 91 13.85 -19.84 -3.52
CA HIS A 91 14.78 -20.10 -4.64
C HIS A 91 16.18 -19.45 -4.45
N VAL A 92 16.31 -18.50 -3.52
CA VAL A 92 17.59 -17.86 -3.18
C VAL A 92 18.14 -18.42 -1.88
N PHE A 93 17.29 -18.54 -0.85
CA PHE A 93 17.68 -18.82 0.52
C PHE A 93 17.54 -20.29 0.92
N ASP A 94 16.76 -21.10 0.15
CA ASP A 94 16.54 -22.54 0.40
C ASP A 94 16.59 -23.33 -0.92
N LYS A 95 17.71 -23.26 -1.62
CA LYS A 95 17.92 -23.87 -2.95
C LYS A 95 17.84 -25.39 -2.94
N GLU A 96 18.13 -26.04 -1.80
CA GLU A 96 18.17 -27.50 -1.70
C GLU A 96 16.75 -28.09 -1.71
N ASN A 97 15.76 -27.35 -1.17
CA ASN A 97 14.36 -27.81 -1.07
C ASN A 97 13.43 -27.18 -2.11
N HIS A 98 13.97 -26.32 -2.99
CA HIS A 98 13.16 -25.59 -3.96
C HIS A 98 13.51 -25.94 -5.39
N SER A 99 12.60 -26.60 -6.12
CA SER A 99 12.77 -26.91 -7.54
C SER A 99 12.49 -25.67 -8.41
N PRO A 100 13.37 -25.32 -9.36
CA PRO A 100 13.10 -24.26 -10.32
C PRO A 100 12.01 -24.73 -11.30
N GLY A 101 10.81 -24.18 -11.24
CA GLY A 101 9.76 -24.61 -12.16
C GLY A 101 8.42 -23.88 -12.08
N VAL A 102 8.15 -23.17 -11.00
CA VAL A 102 6.94 -22.33 -10.90
C VAL A 102 7.34 -20.89 -11.23
N GLY A 103 6.59 -20.21 -12.08
CA GLY A 103 6.85 -18.82 -12.41
C GLY A 103 6.96 -17.98 -11.13
N LEU A 104 8.07 -17.27 -10.95
CA LEU A 104 8.38 -16.52 -9.72
C LEU A 104 7.22 -15.58 -9.31
N ARG A 105 6.52 -15.06 -10.30
CA ARG A 105 5.39 -14.14 -10.09
C ARG A 105 4.16 -14.83 -9.52
N ASP A 106 3.84 -16.03 -10.02
CA ASP A 106 2.68 -16.82 -9.55
C ASP A 106 2.93 -17.37 -8.14
N SER A 107 4.17 -17.79 -7.87
CA SER A 107 4.61 -18.20 -6.54
C SER A 107 4.48 -17.07 -5.51
N TRP A 108 4.87 -15.85 -5.85
CA TRP A 108 4.76 -14.69 -4.97
C TRP A 108 3.31 -14.33 -4.64
N GLU A 109 2.44 -14.35 -5.63
CA GLU A 109 1.03 -14.01 -5.41
C GLU A 109 0.29 -15.08 -4.62
N SER A 110 0.62 -16.36 -4.83
CA SER A 110 0.13 -17.47 -3.99
C SER A 110 0.55 -17.28 -2.53
N GLN A 111 1.82 -16.98 -2.27
CA GLN A 111 2.32 -16.72 -0.91
C GLN A 111 1.61 -15.56 -0.22
N LYS A 112 1.33 -14.47 -0.96
CA LYS A 112 0.53 -13.34 -0.43
C LYS A 112 -0.91 -13.73 -0.11
N ALA A 113 -1.50 -14.62 -0.91
CA ALA A 113 -2.86 -15.14 -0.65
C ALA A 113 -2.87 -16.00 0.63
N ASP A 114 -1.89 -16.88 0.79
CA ASP A 114 -1.73 -17.71 1.98
C ASP A 114 -1.49 -16.88 3.25
N GLU A 115 -0.68 -15.81 3.16
CA GLU A 115 -0.45 -14.89 4.28
C GLU A 115 -1.74 -14.17 4.68
N ARG A 116 -2.56 -13.72 3.72
CA ARG A 116 -3.87 -13.11 4.01
C ARG A 116 -4.82 -14.11 4.67
N ALA A 117 -4.90 -15.33 4.14
CA ALA A 117 -5.74 -16.38 4.72
C ALA A 117 -5.35 -16.70 6.17
N LYS A 118 -4.05 -16.75 6.47
CA LYS A 118 -3.56 -16.94 7.86
C LYS A 118 -3.98 -15.79 8.77
N LYS A 119 -3.77 -14.55 8.35
CA LYS A 119 -4.17 -13.36 9.13
C LYS A 119 -5.67 -13.31 9.37
N ALA A 120 -6.51 -13.63 8.37
CA ALA A 120 -7.95 -13.67 8.54
C ALA A 120 -8.37 -14.76 9.54
N ALA A 121 -7.74 -15.94 9.48
CA ALA A 121 -8.01 -17.03 10.42
C ALA A 121 -7.64 -16.65 11.88
N GLU A 122 -6.57 -15.90 12.09
CA GLU A 122 -6.15 -15.42 13.41
C GLU A 122 -7.17 -14.47 14.06
N VAL A 123 -7.90 -13.70 13.27
CA VAL A 123 -8.96 -12.81 13.76
C VAL A 123 -10.36 -13.39 13.64
N GLY A 124 -10.49 -14.65 13.23
CA GLY A 124 -11.77 -15.36 13.10
C GLY A 124 -12.67 -14.82 11.99
N ALA A 125 -12.10 -14.21 10.95
CA ALA A 125 -12.81 -13.69 9.80
C ALA A 125 -12.57 -14.53 8.54
N ASP A 126 -13.55 -14.56 7.63
CA ASP A 126 -13.36 -15.11 6.30
C ASP A 126 -12.49 -14.18 5.46
N ALA A 127 -11.43 -14.72 4.86
CA ALA A 127 -10.53 -13.94 4.02
C ALA A 127 -11.21 -13.55 2.70
N SER A 128 -11.40 -12.26 2.46
CA SER A 128 -11.78 -11.76 1.15
C SER A 128 -10.55 -11.57 0.24
N VAL A 129 -10.71 -11.82 -1.05
CA VAL A 129 -9.66 -11.53 -2.03
C VAL A 129 -9.34 -10.02 -2.12
N LEU A 130 -10.28 -9.18 -1.68
CA LEU A 130 -10.16 -7.73 -1.68
C LEU A 130 -9.58 -7.15 -0.38
N ASP A 131 -9.39 -7.99 0.65
CA ASP A 131 -8.80 -7.55 1.93
C ASP A 131 -7.38 -7.01 1.74
N ASP A 132 -6.93 -6.17 2.68
CA ASP A 132 -5.60 -5.55 2.68
C ASP A 132 -5.31 -4.65 1.44
N VAL A 133 -6.32 -4.05 0.82
CA VAL A 133 -6.12 -2.93 -0.09
C VAL A 133 -6.33 -1.63 0.69
N PRO A 134 -5.24 -0.92 1.06
CA PRO A 134 -5.35 0.25 1.91
C PRO A 134 -6.29 1.31 1.34
N VAL A 135 -7.14 1.87 2.20
CA VAL A 135 -8.07 2.95 1.81
C VAL A 135 -7.35 4.27 1.53
N GLY A 136 -6.14 4.44 2.06
CA GLY A 136 -5.31 5.63 1.87
C GLY A 136 -4.57 5.70 0.52
N PHE A 137 -4.70 4.70 -0.34
CA PHE A 137 -4.13 4.81 -1.70
C PHE A 137 -4.85 5.88 -2.53
N PRO A 138 -4.15 6.52 -3.49
CA PRO A 138 -4.82 7.30 -4.53
C PRO A 138 -5.92 6.47 -5.20
N ALA A 139 -7.07 7.07 -5.45
CA ALA A 139 -8.28 6.35 -5.86
C ALA A 139 -8.07 5.40 -7.05
N LEU A 140 -7.42 5.85 -8.12
CA LEU A 140 -7.14 5.03 -9.30
C LEU A 140 -6.14 3.89 -9.00
N THR A 141 -5.13 4.13 -8.18
CA THR A 141 -4.20 3.07 -7.74
C THR A 141 -4.92 2.01 -6.92
N ARG A 142 -5.88 2.43 -6.09
CA ARG A 142 -6.72 1.52 -5.31
C ARG A 142 -7.65 0.72 -6.21
N ALA A 143 -8.32 1.38 -7.17
CA ALA A 143 -9.18 0.74 -8.17
C ALA A 143 -8.42 -0.34 -8.95
N GLU A 144 -7.26 -0.01 -9.52
CA GLU A 144 -6.41 -0.96 -10.24
C GLU A 144 -6.04 -2.18 -9.37
N LYS A 145 -5.70 -1.97 -8.10
CA LYS A 145 -5.37 -3.08 -7.18
C LYS A 145 -6.58 -3.97 -6.89
N LEU A 146 -7.77 -3.38 -6.71
CA LEU A 146 -9.01 -4.12 -6.49
C LEU A 146 -9.36 -4.96 -7.73
N GLN A 147 -9.34 -4.36 -8.91
CA GLN A 147 -9.60 -5.04 -10.19
C GLN A 147 -8.61 -6.19 -10.41
N LYS A 148 -7.30 -5.95 -10.25
CA LYS A 148 -6.27 -7.00 -10.35
C LYS A 148 -6.50 -8.17 -9.40
N ARG A 149 -7.08 -7.94 -8.23
CA ARG A 149 -7.40 -9.00 -7.28
C ARG A 149 -8.67 -9.75 -7.68
N ALA A 150 -9.71 -9.03 -8.12
CA ALA A 150 -10.95 -9.63 -8.63
C ALA A 150 -10.69 -10.52 -9.86
N ALA A 151 -9.84 -10.07 -10.77
CA ALA A 151 -9.44 -10.82 -11.96
C ALA A 151 -8.86 -12.20 -11.62
N ARG A 152 -8.13 -12.36 -10.53
CA ARG A 152 -7.55 -13.66 -10.10
C ARG A 152 -8.57 -14.72 -9.73
N VAL A 153 -9.76 -14.32 -9.35
CA VAL A 153 -10.87 -15.24 -9.03
C VAL A 153 -11.87 -15.34 -10.17
N GLY A 154 -11.48 -14.87 -11.36
CA GLY A 154 -12.28 -14.98 -12.57
C GLY A 154 -13.26 -13.83 -12.77
N PHE A 155 -13.20 -12.78 -11.94
CA PHE A 155 -13.99 -11.57 -12.15
C PHE A 155 -13.17 -10.57 -12.98
N ASP A 156 -13.19 -10.80 -14.30
CA ASP A 156 -12.48 -9.98 -15.28
C ASP A 156 -13.18 -10.04 -16.64
N TRP A 157 -12.92 -9.06 -17.46
CA TRP A 157 -13.45 -8.99 -18.82
C TRP A 157 -12.52 -9.73 -19.80
N PRO A 158 -13.07 -10.60 -20.68
CA PRO A 158 -12.22 -11.39 -21.59
C PRO A 158 -11.57 -10.56 -22.70
N THR A 159 -12.13 -9.38 -22.99
CA THR A 159 -11.64 -8.46 -24.04
C THR A 159 -11.91 -7.01 -23.63
N ILE A 160 -11.32 -6.07 -24.37
CA ILE A 160 -11.50 -4.63 -24.14
C ILE A 160 -12.89 -4.12 -24.47
N VAL A 161 -13.63 -4.81 -25.35
CA VAL A 161 -14.95 -4.31 -25.81
C VAL A 161 -15.96 -4.19 -24.67
N PRO A 162 -16.20 -5.22 -23.83
CA PRO A 162 -17.08 -5.08 -22.68
C PRO A 162 -16.63 -4.01 -21.67
N VAL A 163 -15.32 -3.72 -21.57
CA VAL A 163 -14.83 -2.63 -20.71
C VAL A 163 -15.29 -1.28 -21.24
N ILE A 164 -15.20 -1.05 -22.56
CA ILE A 164 -15.69 0.19 -23.18
C ILE A 164 -17.21 0.32 -23.03
N GLU A 165 -17.95 -0.77 -23.27
CA GLU A 165 -19.41 -0.80 -23.10
C GLU A 165 -19.80 -0.45 -21.65
N LYS A 166 -19.05 -0.94 -20.65
CA LYS A 166 -19.30 -0.60 -19.25
C LYS A 166 -19.01 0.87 -18.93
N ILE A 167 -17.93 1.43 -19.47
CA ILE A 167 -17.62 2.87 -19.30
C ILE A 167 -18.74 3.73 -19.91
N GLU A 168 -19.27 3.35 -21.09
CA GLU A 168 -20.37 4.05 -21.73
C GLU A 168 -21.66 3.97 -20.91
N GLU A 169 -21.96 2.80 -20.31
CA GLU A 169 -23.07 2.58 -19.39
C GLU A 169 -22.98 3.52 -18.19
N GLU A 170 -21.88 3.48 -17.43
CA GLU A 170 -21.66 4.33 -16.23
C GLU A 170 -21.75 5.83 -16.59
N LEU A 171 -21.25 6.20 -17.75
CA LEU A 171 -21.33 7.59 -18.19
C LEU A 171 -22.78 8.03 -18.49
N GLU A 172 -23.64 7.16 -19.00
CA GLU A 172 -25.07 7.47 -19.21
C GLU A 172 -25.83 7.50 -17.88
N GLU A 173 -25.49 6.65 -16.91
CA GLU A 173 -26.05 6.67 -15.56
C GLU A 173 -25.72 7.99 -14.87
N LEU A 174 -24.47 8.41 -14.87
CA LEU A 174 -24.04 9.71 -14.37
C LEU A 174 -24.79 10.88 -15.03
N LYS A 175 -24.95 10.86 -16.37
CA LYS A 175 -25.69 11.90 -17.08
C LYS A 175 -27.16 11.93 -16.68
N THR A 176 -27.75 10.78 -16.40
CA THR A 176 -29.14 10.66 -15.96
C THR A 176 -29.33 11.29 -14.59
N GLU A 177 -28.47 10.96 -13.62
CA GLU A 177 -28.54 11.57 -12.29
C GLU A 177 -28.36 13.10 -12.33
N ILE A 178 -27.48 13.61 -13.19
CA ILE A 178 -27.31 15.06 -13.40
C ILE A 178 -28.58 15.69 -14.00
N ARG A 179 -29.20 15.08 -15.01
CA ARG A 179 -30.41 15.60 -15.67
C ARG A 179 -31.61 15.62 -14.73
N GLU A 180 -31.69 14.64 -13.84
CA GLU A 180 -32.76 14.51 -12.85
C GLU A 180 -32.54 15.37 -11.60
N ASN A 181 -31.45 16.14 -11.54
CA ASN A 181 -31.02 16.92 -10.38
C ASN A 181 -30.98 16.08 -9.09
N ALA A 182 -30.45 14.88 -9.21
CA ALA A 182 -30.26 13.97 -8.07
C ALA A 182 -29.38 14.60 -6.96
N PRO A 183 -29.47 14.11 -5.73
CA PRO A 183 -28.58 14.53 -4.65
C PRO A 183 -27.11 14.36 -5.02
N SER A 184 -26.27 15.27 -4.53
CA SER A 184 -24.82 15.27 -4.84
C SER A 184 -24.12 13.95 -4.50
N GLU A 185 -24.62 13.23 -3.49
CA GLU A 185 -24.09 11.91 -3.11
C GLU A 185 -24.29 10.89 -4.23
N ARG A 186 -25.47 10.82 -4.86
CA ARG A 186 -25.72 9.91 -5.98
C ARG A 186 -24.88 10.26 -7.21
N ILE A 187 -24.77 11.56 -7.53
CA ILE A 187 -23.89 12.01 -8.62
C ILE A 187 -22.43 11.65 -8.33
N ALA A 188 -21.99 11.72 -7.08
CA ALA A 188 -20.63 11.34 -6.69
C ALA A 188 -20.42 9.82 -6.78
N ASP A 189 -21.42 9.01 -6.46
CA ASP A 189 -21.36 7.55 -6.59
C ASP A 189 -21.20 7.14 -8.07
N GLU A 190 -22.04 7.65 -8.97
CA GLU A 190 -21.93 7.37 -10.41
C GLU A 190 -20.59 7.87 -11.02
N MET A 191 -20.10 9.03 -10.56
CA MET A 191 -18.77 9.49 -10.95
C MET A 191 -17.68 8.53 -10.48
N GLY A 192 -17.84 7.95 -9.29
CA GLY A 192 -16.96 6.91 -8.75
C GLY A 192 -16.94 5.68 -9.64
N ASP A 193 -18.11 5.24 -10.13
CA ASP A 193 -18.25 4.06 -10.98
C ASP A 193 -17.64 4.29 -12.38
N VAL A 194 -17.82 5.48 -12.96
CA VAL A 194 -17.07 5.88 -14.18
C VAL A 194 -15.56 5.81 -13.98
N LEU A 195 -15.04 6.36 -12.87
CA LEU A 195 -13.60 6.34 -12.58
C LEU A 195 -13.07 4.94 -12.28
N PHE A 196 -13.92 4.08 -11.68
CA PHE A 196 -13.56 2.70 -11.39
C PHE A 196 -13.52 1.83 -12.64
N SER A 197 -14.35 2.12 -13.64
CA SER A 197 -14.42 1.41 -14.91
C SER A 197 -13.30 1.77 -15.89
N CYS A 198 -12.62 2.92 -15.68
CA CYS A 198 -11.45 3.36 -16.48
C CYS A 198 -10.15 2.66 -16.07
#